data_089c8a3f788254ae2ef3453c398640bd
#
_entry.id   089c8a3f788254ae2ef3453c398640bd
#
_cell.length_a   1.000
_cell.length_b   1.000
_cell.length_c   1.000
_cell.angle_alpha   90.00
_cell.angle_beta   90.00
_cell.angle_gamma   90.00
#
_symmetry.space_group_name_H-M   'P 1'
#
loop_
_entity.id
_entity.type
_entity.pdbx_description
1 polymer ?
#
loop_
_entity_poly.entity_id
_entity_poly.type
_entity_poly.pdbx_seq_one_letter_code
_entity_poly.pdbx_strand_id
1 'polypeptide(L)'
;VETEGQKVFLPLWVQGGNLLQFDPETQWAKKQVKPQNVTLDQYISAAVNPEDKLVYIKALNGNLAKMDPKSKEAELVTTGLDAGWTYDAICCFDSLDPDVLYICYRSKHCIYRYELSTGNYELYAGAREDPGYEDGKRLNARFNFPSQICFDLDGIMYIADSSNHCIRSIDREGAVSTVIGVPGRAGYVDGTPDDALFDEPWGVAVDEEGTIYI
;
A
#
# COMPACT_ATOMS: atom_id res chain seq x y z
N VAL A 1 5.67 -10.73 5.85
CA VAL A 1 7.12 -10.82 6.11
C VAL A 1 7.58 -12.14 5.55
N GLU A 2 8.02 -12.17 4.30
CA GLU A 2 8.59 -13.38 3.72
C GLU A 2 9.93 -13.68 4.38
N THR A 3 10.01 -14.79 5.05
CA THR A 3 11.20 -15.37 5.64
C THR A 3 11.87 -16.26 4.60
N GLU A 4 12.98 -15.90 4.17
CA GLU A 4 14.21 -16.53 3.66
C GLU A 4 14.88 -15.60 2.65
N GLY A 5 15.81 -14.78 3.15
CA GLY A 5 16.71 -14.01 2.29
C GLY A 5 16.09 -12.79 1.57
N GLN A 6 14.84 -12.41 1.84
CA GLN A 6 14.24 -11.22 1.25
C GLN A 6 14.61 -9.97 2.04
N LYS A 7 15.19 -9.01 1.34
CA LYS A 7 15.51 -7.70 1.88
C LYS A 7 14.26 -6.83 1.86
N VAL A 8 13.93 -6.23 2.99
CA VAL A 8 12.80 -5.31 3.12
C VAL A 8 13.27 -3.90 2.76
N PHE A 9 12.54 -3.22 1.90
CA PHE A 9 12.78 -1.84 1.53
C PHE A 9 11.73 -0.95 2.17
N LEU A 10 12.20 0.05 2.93
CA LEU A 10 11.35 1.04 3.55
C LEU A 10 11.66 2.42 2.95
N PRO A 11 10.66 3.15 2.47
CA PRO A 11 10.87 4.54 2.09
C PRO A 11 11.24 5.34 3.35
N LEU A 12 12.34 6.08 3.26
CA LEU A 12 12.73 7.02 4.30
C LEU A 12 12.22 8.40 3.97
N TRP A 13 11.54 8.98 4.92
CA TRP A 13 11.11 10.37 4.88
C TRP A 13 12.31 11.31 5.14
N VAL A 14 13.22 11.43 4.17
CA VAL A 14 14.40 12.31 4.27
C VAL A 14 14.50 13.11 2.99
N GLN A 15 14.74 14.41 3.12
CA GLN A 15 15.11 15.25 1.96
C GLN A 15 16.26 14.57 1.19
N GLY A 16 16.03 14.27 -0.09
CA GLY A 16 17.02 13.64 -0.95
C GLY A 16 16.75 12.21 -1.38
N GLY A 17 15.56 11.66 -1.04
CA GLY A 17 15.04 10.40 -1.58
C GLY A 17 15.97 9.20 -1.41
N ASN A 18 16.03 8.65 -0.21
CA ASN A 18 16.75 7.41 0.07
C ASN A 18 15.77 6.30 0.46
N LEU A 19 16.06 5.08 0.04
CA LEU A 19 15.42 3.87 0.55
C LEU A 19 16.27 3.28 1.67
N LEU A 20 15.62 2.77 2.68
CA LEU A 20 16.26 1.97 3.72
C LEU A 20 16.11 0.50 3.36
N GLN A 21 17.22 -0.16 3.14
CA GLN A 21 17.26 -1.60 2.93
C GLN A 21 17.53 -2.30 4.26
N PHE A 22 16.63 -3.20 4.65
CA PHE A 22 16.83 -4.14 5.77
C PHE A 22 17.18 -5.51 5.23
N ASP A 23 18.14 -6.14 5.87
CA ASP A 23 18.49 -7.52 5.66
C ASP A 23 18.23 -8.27 6.98
N PRO A 24 17.19 -9.11 7.02
CA PRO A 24 16.85 -9.85 8.25
C PRO A 24 17.94 -10.80 8.71
N GLU A 25 18.77 -11.32 7.79
CA GLU A 25 19.84 -12.28 8.12
C GLU A 25 21.04 -11.61 8.80
N THR A 26 21.30 -10.34 8.51
CA THR A 26 22.42 -9.59 9.09
C THR A 26 22.08 -8.84 10.37
N GLN A 27 20.93 -9.14 10.97
CA GLN A 27 20.49 -8.54 12.24
C GLN A 27 20.61 -7.01 12.24
N TRP A 28 19.75 -6.30 11.46
CA TRP A 28 19.59 -4.86 11.53
C TRP A 28 20.65 -3.99 10.83
N ALA A 29 21.42 -4.54 9.89
CA ALA A 29 22.27 -3.70 9.06
C ALA A 29 21.43 -2.75 8.18
N LYS A 30 21.39 -1.49 8.56
CA LYS A 30 20.72 -0.43 7.81
C LYS A 30 21.63 0.03 6.68
N LYS A 31 21.19 -0.10 5.44
CA LYS A 31 21.89 0.46 4.30
C LYS A 31 20.95 1.45 3.59
N GLN A 32 21.39 2.70 3.47
CA GLN A 32 20.71 3.64 2.59
C GLN A 32 21.00 3.26 1.13
N VAL A 33 19.94 3.12 0.35
CA VAL A 33 20.00 2.80 -1.07
C VAL A 33 19.41 3.96 -1.85
N LYS A 34 20.18 4.47 -2.79
CA LYS A 34 19.70 5.49 -3.73
C LYS A 34 19.63 4.88 -5.11
N PRO A 35 18.47 4.94 -5.80
CA PRO A 35 18.36 4.54 -7.19
C PRO A 35 19.36 5.29 -8.07
N GLN A 36 20.00 4.56 -8.99
CA GLN A 36 20.90 5.12 -9.98
C GLN A 36 20.12 5.32 -11.30
N ASN A 37 20.63 6.21 -12.14
CA ASN A 37 20.12 6.51 -13.48
C ASN A 37 18.72 7.16 -13.55
N VAL A 38 18.02 7.34 -12.42
CA VAL A 38 16.72 8.02 -12.35
C VAL A 38 16.76 9.10 -11.28
N THR A 39 16.32 10.29 -11.64
CA THR A 39 16.09 11.35 -10.68
C THR A 39 14.64 11.28 -10.24
N LEU A 40 14.41 10.78 -9.04
CA LEU A 40 13.14 10.84 -8.37
C LEU A 40 13.18 11.97 -7.36
N ASP A 41 12.08 12.65 -7.25
CA ASP A 41 11.84 13.64 -6.21
C ASP A 41 11.74 12.93 -4.84
N GLN A 42 10.90 13.32 -3.96
CA GLN A 42 10.74 12.64 -2.67
C GLN A 42 10.02 11.30 -2.86
N TYR A 43 10.55 10.23 -2.25
CA TYR A 43 9.92 8.91 -2.26
C TYR A 43 8.81 8.86 -1.22
N ILE A 44 7.65 8.39 -1.61
CA ILE A 44 6.50 8.29 -0.70
C ILE A 44 6.14 6.84 -0.39
N SER A 45 6.39 5.92 -1.32
CA SER A 45 6.15 4.50 -1.11
C SER A 45 7.07 3.63 -1.94
N ALA A 46 7.27 2.41 -1.49
CA ALA A 46 7.96 1.37 -2.24
C ALA A 46 7.28 0.02 -2.01
N ALA A 47 7.16 -0.76 -3.08
CA ALA A 47 6.65 -2.12 -3.05
C ALA A 47 7.57 -3.04 -3.84
N VAL A 48 7.71 -4.29 -3.39
CA VAL A 48 8.46 -5.33 -4.13
C VAL A 48 7.48 -6.10 -4.97
N ASN A 49 7.75 -6.18 -6.28
CA ASN A 49 6.94 -7.02 -7.15
C ASN A 49 7.23 -8.50 -6.85
N PRO A 50 6.19 -9.32 -6.64
CA PRO A 50 6.38 -10.73 -6.26
C PRO A 50 6.95 -11.61 -7.38
N GLU A 51 6.87 -11.20 -8.65
CA GLU A 51 7.37 -11.95 -9.80
C GLU A 51 8.81 -11.56 -10.16
N ASP A 52 9.04 -10.30 -10.57
CA ASP A 52 10.34 -9.83 -11.06
C ASP A 52 11.32 -9.48 -9.93
N LYS A 53 10.86 -9.42 -8.68
CA LYS A 53 11.62 -9.07 -7.46
C LYS A 53 12.24 -7.66 -7.51
N LEU A 54 11.79 -6.80 -8.41
CA LEU A 54 12.20 -5.42 -8.45
C LEU A 54 11.43 -4.57 -7.43
N VAL A 55 12.04 -3.49 -7.01
CA VAL A 55 11.44 -2.52 -6.08
C VAL A 55 10.80 -1.41 -6.89
N TYR A 56 9.50 -1.30 -6.82
CA TYR A 56 8.74 -0.21 -7.44
C TYR A 56 8.62 0.94 -6.46
N ILE A 57 8.99 2.13 -6.89
CA ILE A 57 9.15 3.32 -6.06
C ILE A 57 8.25 4.41 -6.62
N LYS A 58 7.24 4.80 -5.83
CA LYS A 58 6.37 5.94 -6.13
C LYS A 58 6.99 7.21 -5.54
N ALA A 59 7.16 8.23 -6.38
CA ALA A 59 7.64 9.54 -5.97
C ALA A 59 6.51 10.57 -5.86
N LEU A 60 6.75 11.65 -5.14
CA LEU A 60 5.79 12.73 -4.88
C LEU A 60 5.33 13.41 -6.17
N ASN A 61 6.24 13.60 -7.12
CA ASN A 61 5.95 14.23 -8.41
C ASN A 61 5.12 13.36 -9.37
N GLY A 62 4.63 12.21 -8.91
CA GLY A 62 3.84 11.28 -9.72
C GLY A 62 4.66 10.29 -10.54
N ASN A 63 5.97 10.30 -10.43
CA ASN A 63 6.82 9.32 -11.10
C ASN A 63 6.75 7.97 -10.39
N LEU A 64 6.74 6.91 -11.19
CA LEU A 64 6.94 5.53 -10.77
C LEU A 64 8.21 5.01 -11.43
N ALA A 65 9.13 4.51 -10.65
CA ALA A 65 10.34 3.85 -11.13
C ALA A 65 10.44 2.45 -10.56
N LYS A 66 11.12 1.55 -11.25
CA LYS A 66 11.53 0.25 -10.71
C LYS A 66 13.04 0.18 -10.59
N MET A 67 13.51 -0.54 -9.59
CA MET A 67 14.94 -0.63 -9.25
C MET A 67 15.32 -2.07 -8.95
N ASP A 68 16.44 -2.52 -9.50
CA ASP A 68 17.08 -3.76 -9.07
C ASP A 68 17.72 -3.57 -7.68
N PRO A 69 17.31 -4.32 -6.67
CA PRO A 69 17.84 -4.20 -5.32
C PRO A 69 19.32 -4.57 -5.18
N LYS A 70 19.90 -5.29 -6.15
CA LYS A 70 21.32 -5.72 -6.14
C LYS A 70 22.23 -4.69 -6.81
N SER A 71 21.96 -4.36 -8.07
CA SER A 71 22.73 -3.37 -8.85
C SER A 71 22.41 -1.94 -8.45
N LYS A 72 21.19 -1.68 -7.93
CA LYS A 72 20.60 -0.35 -7.66
C LYS A 72 20.33 0.48 -8.91
N GLU A 73 20.48 -0.12 -10.06
CA GLU A 73 20.04 0.50 -11.29
C GLU A 73 18.53 0.63 -11.29
N ALA A 74 18.04 1.80 -11.66
CA ALA A 74 16.63 2.11 -11.71
C ALA A 74 16.26 2.63 -13.09
N GLU A 75 15.04 2.35 -13.50
CA GLU A 75 14.44 2.90 -14.69
C GLU A 75 13.05 3.48 -14.41
N LEU A 76 12.70 4.50 -15.17
CA LEU A 76 11.39 5.13 -15.07
C LEU A 76 10.36 4.22 -15.73
N VAL A 77 9.31 3.86 -14.99
CA VAL A 77 8.18 3.08 -15.50
C VAL A 77 7.16 4.02 -16.14
N THR A 78 6.76 5.07 -15.42
CA THR A 78 5.82 6.07 -15.92
C THR A 78 5.92 7.38 -15.16
N THR A 79 5.27 8.41 -15.68
CA THR A 79 5.15 9.73 -15.06
C THR A 79 3.68 10.11 -14.88
N GLY A 80 3.41 11.04 -13.98
CA GLY A 80 2.07 11.64 -13.86
C GLY A 80 1.03 10.80 -13.13
N LEU A 81 1.44 9.74 -12.43
CA LEU A 81 0.56 9.03 -11.51
C LEU A 81 0.21 9.95 -10.35
N ASP A 82 -0.87 10.67 -10.52
CA ASP A 82 -1.44 11.57 -9.52
C ASP A 82 -0.40 12.33 -8.70
N ALA A 83 0.25 13.29 -9.38
CA ALA A 83 1.19 14.21 -8.76
C ALA A 83 0.43 15.17 -7.84
N GLY A 84 0.74 15.17 -6.58
CA GLY A 84 0.12 16.05 -5.58
C GLY A 84 0.95 16.14 -4.32
N TRP A 85 0.72 17.17 -3.54
CA TRP A 85 1.45 17.50 -2.31
C TRP A 85 1.22 16.51 -1.14
N THR A 86 0.75 15.31 -1.41
CA THR A 86 0.35 14.34 -0.40
C THR A 86 1.37 13.22 -0.28
N TYR A 87 2.07 13.19 0.86
CA TYR A 87 2.99 12.12 1.28
C TYR A 87 2.27 10.85 1.72
N ASP A 88 1.08 10.59 1.20
CA ASP A 88 0.14 9.63 1.74
C ASP A 88 -0.33 8.57 0.73
N ALA A 89 0.50 8.26 -0.26
CA ALA A 89 0.25 7.13 -1.14
C ALA A 89 1.03 5.90 -0.65
N ILE A 90 0.34 4.77 -0.51
CA ILE A 90 0.93 3.47 -0.18
C ILE A 90 0.72 2.53 -1.35
N CYS A 91 1.81 1.89 -1.79
CA CYS A 91 1.82 0.94 -2.90
C CYS A 91 1.87 -0.50 -2.37
N CYS A 92 1.14 -1.39 -3.03
CA CYS A 92 1.15 -2.82 -2.75
C CYS A 92 0.91 -3.62 -4.03
N PHE A 93 1.52 -4.81 -4.12
CA PHE A 93 1.21 -5.82 -5.14
C PHE A 93 0.35 -6.92 -4.56
N ASP A 94 -0.54 -7.47 -5.39
CA ASP A 94 -1.15 -8.78 -5.15
C ASP A 94 -0.19 -9.87 -5.63
N SER A 95 0.10 -10.88 -4.81
CA SER A 95 0.94 -12.01 -5.20
C SER A 95 0.34 -12.86 -6.31
N LEU A 96 -0.98 -12.83 -6.48
CA LEU A 96 -1.71 -13.56 -7.51
C LEU A 96 -1.85 -12.77 -8.82
N ASP A 97 -1.62 -11.45 -8.79
CA ASP A 97 -1.64 -10.58 -9.97
C ASP A 97 -0.45 -9.60 -9.94
N PRO A 98 0.76 -10.09 -10.19
CA PRO A 98 1.98 -9.27 -10.10
C PRO A 98 2.08 -8.20 -11.20
N ASP A 99 1.23 -8.23 -12.23
CA ASP A 99 1.17 -7.18 -13.24
C ASP A 99 0.48 -5.90 -12.74
N VAL A 100 -0.21 -5.96 -11.60
CA VAL A 100 -0.98 -4.84 -11.08
C VAL A 100 -0.39 -4.28 -9.79
N LEU A 101 0.02 -3.00 -9.84
CA LEU A 101 0.38 -2.20 -8.67
C LEU A 101 -0.84 -1.44 -8.16
N TYR A 102 -1.23 -1.69 -6.92
CA TYR A 102 -2.29 -0.94 -6.23
C TYR A 102 -1.69 0.23 -5.47
N ILE A 103 -2.36 1.38 -5.53
CA ILE A 103 -1.91 2.63 -4.92
C ILE A 103 -3.06 3.21 -4.10
N CYS A 104 -2.93 3.13 -2.79
CA CYS A 104 -3.87 3.75 -1.86
C CYS A 104 -3.51 5.22 -1.66
N TYR A 105 -4.41 6.12 -2.00
CA TYR A 105 -4.27 7.56 -1.78
C TYR A 105 -5.13 7.99 -0.58
N ARG A 106 -4.47 8.16 0.54
CA ARG A 106 -5.10 8.47 1.82
C ARG A 106 -5.96 9.74 1.77
N SER A 107 -5.40 10.87 1.36
CA SER A 107 -6.10 12.16 1.30
C SER A 107 -7.14 12.25 0.18
N LYS A 108 -7.15 11.28 -0.74
CA LYS A 108 -8.11 11.19 -1.84
C LYS A 108 -9.20 10.16 -1.59
N HIS A 109 -9.15 9.48 -0.45
CA HIS A 109 -10.17 8.52 0.00
C HIS A 109 -10.42 7.36 -0.98
N CYS A 110 -9.40 6.95 -1.75
CA CYS A 110 -9.56 5.97 -2.81
C CYS A 110 -8.28 5.17 -3.10
N ILE A 111 -8.46 4.09 -3.84
CA ILE A 111 -7.41 3.19 -4.30
C ILE A 111 -7.42 3.18 -5.82
N TYR A 112 -6.26 3.34 -6.44
CA TYR A 112 -6.04 3.19 -7.87
C TYR A 112 -5.28 1.89 -8.15
N ARG A 113 -5.40 1.40 -9.37
CA ARG A 113 -4.53 0.34 -9.91
C ARG A 113 -3.77 0.84 -11.13
N TYR A 114 -2.55 0.36 -11.26
CA TYR A 114 -1.69 0.58 -12.41
C TYR A 114 -1.23 -0.76 -12.96
N GLU A 115 -1.60 -1.06 -14.19
CA GLU A 115 -1.25 -2.29 -14.90
C GLU A 115 0.10 -2.08 -15.61
N LEU A 116 1.12 -2.85 -15.23
CA LEU A 116 2.50 -2.66 -15.69
C LEU A 116 2.66 -2.92 -17.18
N SER A 117 1.98 -3.95 -17.69
CA SER A 117 2.10 -4.39 -19.10
C SER A 117 1.47 -3.42 -20.08
N THR A 118 0.38 -2.75 -19.72
CA THR A 118 -0.40 -1.87 -20.59
C THR A 118 -0.20 -0.40 -20.30
N GLY A 119 0.22 -0.06 -19.07
CA GLY A 119 0.27 1.31 -18.55
C GLY A 119 -1.11 1.88 -18.20
N ASN A 120 -2.15 1.04 -18.13
CA ASN A 120 -3.48 1.49 -17.74
C ASN A 120 -3.49 1.91 -16.27
N TYR A 121 -4.01 3.10 -16.00
CA TYR A 121 -4.12 3.68 -14.67
C TYR A 121 -5.54 4.12 -14.41
N GLU A 122 -6.23 3.46 -13.48
CA GLU A 122 -7.64 3.70 -13.23
C GLU A 122 -8.01 3.62 -11.75
N LEU A 123 -9.15 4.24 -11.40
CA LEU A 123 -9.76 4.11 -10.08
C LEU A 123 -10.18 2.66 -9.86
N TYR A 124 -9.68 2.05 -8.79
CA TYR A 124 -10.01 0.68 -8.41
C TYR A 124 -11.14 0.61 -7.39
N ALA A 125 -11.06 1.40 -6.30
CA ALA A 125 -12.06 1.38 -5.23
C ALA A 125 -12.18 2.74 -4.54
N GLY A 126 -13.34 2.99 -3.95
CA GLY A 126 -13.66 4.24 -3.29
C GLY A 126 -14.10 5.34 -4.26
N ALA A 127 -14.25 6.56 -3.77
CA ALA A 127 -14.57 7.74 -4.57
C ALA A 127 -13.56 8.85 -4.28
N ARG A 128 -12.93 9.35 -5.33
CA ARG A 128 -11.92 10.37 -5.22
C ARG A 128 -12.47 11.65 -4.59
N GLU A 129 -11.82 12.11 -3.52
CA GLU A 129 -12.16 13.34 -2.80
C GLU A 129 -13.58 13.34 -2.18
N ASP A 130 -14.18 12.15 -2.01
CA ASP A 130 -15.49 11.95 -1.42
C ASP A 130 -15.41 10.98 -0.23
N PRO A 131 -14.99 11.49 0.96
CA PRO A 131 -14.85 10.66 2.15
C PRO A 131 -16.20 10.16 2.66
N GLY A 132 -16.19 8.97 3.25
CA GLY A 132 -17.38 8.40 3.85
C GLY A 132 -17.16 6.96 4.30
N TYR A 133 -18.28 6.34 4.66
CA TYR A 133 -18.33 4.92 4.99
C TYR A 133 -19.47 4.28 4.22
N GLU A 134 -19.16 3.43 3.28
CA GLU A 134 -20.11 2.65 2.49
C GLU A 134 -19.48 1.31 2.10
N ASP A 135 -20.15 0.21 2.41
CA ASP A 135 -19.81 -1.14 1.92
C ASP A 135 -20.49 -1.42 0.57
N GLY A 136 -20.12 -2.51 -0.09
CA GLY A 136 -20.72 -2.95 -1.34
C GLY A 136 -19.75 -2.95 -2.51
N LYS A 137 -20.19 -2.63 -3.73
CA LYS A 137 -19.31 -2.66 -4.91
C LYS A 137 -18.19 -1.63 -4.79
N ARG A 138 -16.94 -2.02 -5.13
CA ARG A 138 -15.73 -1.21 -4.92
C ARG A 138 -15.80 0.23 -5.44
N LEU A 139 -16.47 0.48 -6.57
CA LEU A 139 -16.62 1.83 -7.11
C LEU A 139 -17.78 2.64 -6.47
N ASN A 140 -18.65 1.99 -5.71
CA ASN A 140 -19.69 2.65 -4.93
C ASN A 140 -19.29 2.80 -3.45
N ALA A 141 -18.29 2.03 -3.01
CA ALA A 141 -17.77 2.10 -1.66
C ALA A 141 -17.20 3.48 -1.33
N ARG A 142 -17.20 3.80 -0.03
CA ARG A 142 -16.57 5.02 0.51
C ARG A 142 -15.60 4.64 1.60
N PHE A 143 -14.45 5.30 1.57
CA PHE A 143 -13.41 5.24 2.59
C PHE A 143 -13.18 6.61 3.19
N ASN A 144 -12.57 6.66 4.37
CA ASN A 144 -12.21 7.91 5.01
C ASN A 144 -10.75 7.87 5.51
N PHE A 145 -9.87 8.54 4.78
CA PHE A 145 -8.43 8.51 4.99
C PHE A 145 -7.86 7.08 5.08
N PRO A 146 -8.12 6.18 4.09
CA PRO A 146 -7.53 4.86 4.08
C PRO A 146 -6.01 5.00 4.04
N SER A 147 -5.29 4.26 4.91
CA SER A 147 -3.84 4.44 5.06
C SER A 147 -3.04 3.31 4.42
N GLN A 148 -3.09 2.12 4.95
CA GLN A 148 -2.34 0.99 4.42
C GLN A 148 -3.27 -0.04 3.79
N ILE A 149 -2.74 -0.72 2.75
CA ILE A 149 -3.36 -1.86 2.11
C ILE A 149 -2.37 -3.04 2.10
N CYS A 150 -2.89 -4.25 2.20
CA CYS A 150 -2.16 -5.50 1.98
C CYS A 150 -3.08 -6.54 1.36
N PHE A 151 -2.50 -7.64 0.89
CA PHE A 151 -3.24 -8.79 0.35
C PHE A 151 -2.91 -10.04 1.16
N ASP A 152 -3.88 -10.93 1.29
CA ASP A 152 -3.65 -12.30 1.72
C ASP A 152 -3.29 -13.20 0.53
N LEU A 153 -3.09 -14.50 0.82
CA LEU A 153 -2.75 -15.49 -0.19
C LEU A 153 -3.91 -15.84 -1.15
N ASP A 154 -5.14 -15.52 -0.76
CA ASP A 154 -6.34 -15.71 -1.57
C ASP A 154 -6.64 -14.49 -2.46
N GLY A 155 -5.82 -13.42 -2.34
CA GLY A 155 -5.96 -12.17 -3.09
C GLY A 155 -7.09 -11.28 -2.58
N ILE A 156 -7.46 -11.41 -1.32
CA ILE A 156 -8.34 -10.46 -0.64
C ILE A 156 -7.50 -9.27 -0.18
N MET A 157 -7.89 -8.08 -0.57
CA MET A 157 -7.26 -6.85 -0.11
C MET A 157 -7.82 -6.42 1.24
N TYR A 158 -6.93 -6.15 2.20
CA TYR A 158 -7.29 -5.53 3.48
C TYR A 158 -6.84 -4.07 3.50
N ILE A 159 -7.66 -3.21 4.11
CA ILE A 159 -7.50 -1.76 4.11
C ILE A 159 -7.68 -1.23 5.53
N ALA A 160 -6.68 -0.53 6.06
CA ALA A 160 -6.86 0.28 7.27
C ALA A 160 -7.62 1.56 6.89
N ASP A 161 -8.91 1.59 7.16
CA ASP A 161 -9.81 2.74 6.89
C ASP A 161 -9.81 3.68 8.10
N SER A 162 -8.70 4.43 8.22
CA SER A 162 -8.25 5.06 9.46
C SER A 162 -9.31 5.93 10.12
N SER A 163 -9.86 6.92 9.41
CA SER A 163 -10.84 7.84 10.01
C SER A 163 -12.25 7.26 10.09
N ASN A 164 -12.46 6.03 9.60
CA ASN A 164 -13.62 5.22 9.89
C ASN A 164 -13.40 4.25 11.08
N HIS A 165 -12.19 4.22 11.65
CA HIS A 165 -11.81 3.44 12.83
C HIS A 165 -12.03 1.91 12.67
N CYS A 166 -11.84 1.37 11.44
CA CYS A 166 -12.07 -0.04 11.14
C CYS A 166 -11.11 -0.57 10.07
N ILE A 167 -11.08 -1.88 9.93
CA ILE A 167 -10.43 -2.57 8.81
C ILE A 167 -11.50 -3.05 7.84
N ARG A 168 -11.28 -2.74 6.57
CA ARG A 168 -12.16 -3.15 5.47
C ARG A 168 -11.46 -4.20 4.61
N SER A 169 -12.23 -4.95 3.85
CA SER A 169 -11.69 -5.86 2.82
C SER A 169 -12.34 -5.61 1.46
N ILE A 170 -11.63 -6.01 0.40
CA ILE A 170 -12.18 -6.10 -0.96
C ILE A 170 -11.90 -7.52 -1.43
N ASP A 171 -12.95 -8.27 -1.73
CA ASP A 171 -12.83 -9.60 -2.29
C ASP A 171 -12.51 -9.57 -3.81
N ARG A 172 -12.29 -10.74 -4.39
CA ARG A 172 -11.93 -10.86 -5.82
C ARG A 172 -13.08 -10.49 -6.77
N GLU A 173 -14.31 -10.52 -6.30
CA GLU A 173 -15.51 -10.07 -7.01
C GLU A 173 -15.67 -8.54 -6.93
N GLY A 174 -14.87 -7.87 -6.10
CA GLY A 174 -14.88 -6.43 -5.88
C GLY A 174 -15.95 -5.97 -4.91
N ALA A 175 -16.39 -6.82 -3.99
CA ALA A 175 -17.24 -6.42 -2.88
C ALA A 175 -16.39 -5.91 -1.72
N VAL A 176 -16.75 -4.74 -1.20
CA VAL A 176 -16.16 -4.12 -0.02
C VAL A 176 -16.99 -4.47 1.20
N SER A 177 -16.33 -4.93 2.26
CA SER A 177 -16.96 -5.27 3.54
C SER A 177 -16.11 -4.76 4.71
N THR A 178 -16.76 -4.53 5.85
CA THR A 178 -16.06 -4.28 7.11
C THR A 178 -15.66 -5.62 7.75
N VAL A 179 -14.39 -5.74 8.13
CA VAL A 179 -13.82 -6.97 8.71
C VAL A 179 -13.82 -6.92 10.22
N ILE A 180 -13.34 -5.81 10.80
CA ILE A 180 -13.21 -5.62 12.24
C ILE A 180 -13.23 -4.13 12.60
N GLY A 181 -13.82 -3.82 13.76
CA GLY A 181 -14.01 -2.46 14.25
C GLY A 181 -15.43 -1.97 14.01
N VAL A 182 -15.85 -1.01 14.82
CA VAL A 182 -17.17 -0.37 14.72
C VAL A 182 -17.03 0.95 13.96
N PRO A 183 -17.52 1.02 12.72
CA PRO A 183 -17.31 2.20 11.88
C PRO A 183 -17.77 3.51 12.54
N GLY A 184 -16.92 4.54 12.48
CA GLY A 184 -17.17 5.85 13.06
C GLY A 184 -17.08 5.92 14.59
N ARG A 185 -16.65 4.84 15.24
CA ARG A 185 -16.49 4.79 16.70
C ARG A 185 -15.04 4.57 17.08
N ALA A 186 -14.36 5.66 17.42
CA ALA A 186 -12.99 5.62 17.96
C ALA A 186 -12.95 4.96 19.32
N GLY A 187 -11.89 4.21 19.60
CA GLY A 187 -11.66 3.61 20.91
C GLY A 187 -10.48 2.65 20.93
N TYR A 188 -10.26 2.06 22.08
CA TYR A 188 -9.21 1.07 22.29
C TYR A 188 -9.77 -0.07 23.16
N VAL A 189 -10.47 -0.97 22.52
CA VAL A 189 -11.19 -2.08 23.19
C VAL A 189 -10.97 -3.37 22.44
N ASP A 190 -10.49 -4.39 23.15
CA ASP A 190 -10.41 -5.76 22.64
C ASP A 190 -11.81 -6.39 22.61
N GLY A 191 -12.05 -7.26 21.64
CA GLY A 191 -13.35 -7.93 21.55
C GLY A 191 -13.50 -8.77 20.28
N THR A 192 -14.73 -9.13 20.00
CA THR A 192 -15.08 -9.75 18.72
C THR A 192 -14.92 -8.74 17.57
N PRO A 193 -14.89 -9.16 16.31
CA PRO A 193 -14.80 -8.24 15.18
C PRO A 193 -15.80 -7.09 15.22
N ASP A 194 -17.02 -7.35 15.73
CA ASP A 194 -18.12 -6.37 15.81
C ASP A 194 -18.07 -5.50 17.09
N ASP A 195 -17.24 -5.86 18.07
CA ASP A 195 -17.16 -5.16 19.37
C ASP A 195 -15.82 -4.41 19.54
N ALA A 196 -14.78 -4.84 18.83
CA ALA A 196 -13.46 -4.25 18.92
C ALA A 196 -13.48 -2.78 18.47
N LEU A 197 -12.72 -1.93 19.16
CA LEU A 197 -12.60 -0.52 18.81
C LEU A 197 -11.15 -0.15 18.56
N PHE A 198 -10.94 0.58 17.48
CA PHE A 198 -9.66 1.17 17.10
C PHE A 198 -9.77 2.70 17.10
N ASP A 199 -8.65 3.36 17.30
CA ASP A 199 -8.54 4.81 17.11
C ASP A 199 -7.55 5.09 15.99
N GLU A 200 -8.07 5.41 14.82
CA GLU A 200 -7.32 5.65 13.58
C GLU A 200 -6.29 4.55 13.26
N PRO A 201 -6.70 3.28 13.02
CA PRO A 201 -5.77 2.21 12.64
C PRO A 201 -5.02 2.65 11.39
N TRP A 202 -3.68 2.58 11.46
CA TRP A 202 -2.83 3.08 10.38
C TRP A 202 -2.29 1.95 9.50
N GLY A 203 -1.80 0.88 10.15
CA GLY A 203 -1.18 -0.27 9.51
C GLY A 203 -2.09 -1.48 9.50
N VAL A 204 -2.02 -2.28 8.45
CA VAL A 204 -2.62 -3.61 8.37
C VAL A 204 -1.68 -4.55 7.64
N ALA A 205 -1.52 -5.75 8.17
CA ALA A 205 -0.77 -6.83 7.54
C ALA A 205 -1.51 -8.15 7.79
N VAL A 206 -1.32 -9.12 6.92
CA VAL A 206 -1.87 -10.46 7.07
C VAL A 206 -0.75 -11.49 6.87
N ASP A 207 -0.71 -12.53 7.69
CA ASP A 207 0.23 -13.63 7.54
C ASP A 207 -0.33 -14.77 6.68
N GLU A 208 0.50 -15.81 6.48
CA GLU A 208 0.14 -16.98 5.66
C GLU A 208 -1.00 -17.82 6.28
N GLU A 209 -1.21 -17.72 7.59
CA GLU A 209 -2.30 -18.37 8.32
C GLU A 209 -3.59 -17.55 8.30
N GLY A 210 -3.59 -16.35 7.71
CA GLY A 210 -4.74 -15.44 7.63
C GLY A 210 -4.94 -14.60 8.89
N THR A 211 -3.93 -14.53 9.79
CA THR A 211 -3.98 -13.65 10.97
C THR A 211 -3.78 -12.20 10.54
N ILE A 212 -4.71 -11.33 10.92
CA ILE A 212 -4.64 -9.91 10.62
C ILE A 212 -3.98 -9.18 11.79
N TYR A 213 -2.92 -8.44 11.48
CA TYR A 213 -2.20 -7.55 12.40
C TYR A 213 -2.57 -6.10 12.10
N ILE A 214 -2.92 -5.35 13.17
CA ILE A 214 -3.39 -3.97 13.09
C ILE A 214 -2.55 -3.08 14.00
#